data_87bd4930b10ca504c1674275236fe2f2
#
_entry.id   87bd4930b10ca504c1674275236fe2f2
#
_cell.length_a   1.000
_cell.length_b   1.000
_cell.length_c   1.000
_cell.angle_alpha   90.00
_cell.angle_beta   90.00
_cell.angle_gamma   90.00
#
_symmetry.space_group_name_H-M   'P 1'
#
loop_
_entity.id
_entity.type
_entity.pdbx_description
1 polymer ?
#
loop_
_entity_poly.entity_id
_entity_poly.type
_entity_poly.pdbx_seq_one_letter_code
_entity_poly.pdbx_strand_id
1 'polypeptide(L)'
;MVSHSGLLTVMERAARKAGSKLRRDFGEVEHLQVSRKGPADFVSKADKQCEKTLVEELQKARPDWGFLLEEGGVIEGDPTKPRWIIDPLDGTTNFLHGIPHFAISIAVEEPLYGGKRDITTGLVYQPVSDESYWAEKSRGAWRHDQRLRVSARRDMGECLIATGIPFMGH
;
A
#
# COMPACT_ATOMS: atom_id res chain seq x y z
N MET A 1 -1.17 24.44 4.85
CA MET A 1 -1.72 23.08 4.88
C MET A 1 -2.07 22.69 3.46
N VAL A 2 -1.55 21.57 2.98
CA VAL A 2 -1.95 21.02 1.68
C VAL A 2 -3.33 20.42 1.85
N SER A 3 -4.29 20.84 1.00
CA SER A 3 -5.62 20.25 1.02
C SER A 3 -5.56 18.89 0.34
N HIS A 4 -5.74 17.82 1.08
CA HIS A 4 -5.95 16.47 0.55
C HIS A 4 -7.26 16.45 -0.25
N SER A 5 -7.26 15.72 -1.37
CA SER A 5 -8.51 15.42 -2.05
C SER A 5 -9.40 14.54 -1.17
N GLY A 6 -10.72 14.59 -1.39
CA GLY A 6 -11.62 13.67 -0.69
C GLY A 6 -11.28 12.20 -0.94
N LEU A 7 -10.67 11.90 -2.10
CA LEU A 7 -10.22 10.56 -2.46
C LEU A 7 -9.03 10.13 -1.60
N LEU A 8 -7.99 10.95 -1.51
CA LEU A 8 -6.82 10.70 -0.68
C LEU A 8 -7.20 10.54 0.80
N THR A 9 -8.12 11.37 1.31
CA THR A 9 -8.63 11.25 2.69
C THR A 9 -9.26 9.88 2.95
N VAL A 10 -9.99 9.34 1.99
CA VAL A 10 -10.58 7.99 2.08
C VAL A 10 -9.48 6.93 2.10
N MET A 11 -8.47 7.03 1.22
CA MET A 11 -7.34 6.11 1.15
C MET A 11 -6.55 6.09 2.47
N GLU A 12 -6.19 7.25 3.00
CA GLU A 12 -5.45 7.37 4.26
C GLU A 12 -6.21 6.77 5.44
N ARG A 13 -7.52 7.06 5.54
CA ARG A 13 -8.35 6.50 6.60
C ARG A 13 -8.39 4.96 6.53
N ALA A 14 -8.56 4.40 5.34
CA ALA A 14 -8.56 2.95 5.13
C ALA A 14 -7.20 2.34 5.49
N ALA A 15 -6.10 2.93 4.99
CA ALA A 15 -4.74 2.48 5.25
C ALA A 15 -4.39 2.53 6.75
N ARG A 16 -4.70 3.62 7.47
CA ARG A 16 -4.46 3.73 8.91
C ARG A 16 -5.26 2.72 9.71
N LYS A 17 -6.52 2.45 9.34
CA LYS A 17 -7.35 1.44 10.00
C LYS A 17 -6.76 0.04 9.83
N ALA A 18 -6.40 -0.34 8.61
CA ALA A 18 -5.79 -1.63 8.32
C ALA A 18 -4.38 -1.75 8.94
N GLY A 19 -3.57 -0.71 8.81
CA GLY A 19 -2.20 -0.65 9.33
C GLY A 19 -2.11 -0.70 10.85
N SER A 20 -3.13 -0.23 11.56
CA SER A 20 -3.18 -0.37 13.04
C SER A 20 -3.14 -1.83 13.48
N LYS A 21 -3.80 -2.72 12.74
CA LYS A 21 -3.75 -4.15 13.02
C LYS A 21 -2.42 -4.76 12.60
N LEU A 22 -1.92 -4.43 11.40
CA LEU A 22 -0.61 -4.91 10.93
C LEU A 22 0.50 -4.53 11.92
N ARG A 23 0.51 -3.31 12.43
CA ARG A 23 1.51 -2.86 13.43
C ARG A 23 1.46 -3.69 14.71
N ARG A 24 0.27 -4.04 15.19
CA ARG A 24 0.11 -4.92 16.36
C ARG A 24 0.61 -6.32 16.05
N ASP A 25 0.20 -6.88 14.91
CA ASP A 25 0.57 -8.22 14.49
C ASP A 25 2.09 -8.32 14.24
N PHE A 26 2.73 -7.25 13.75
CA PHE A 26 4.18 -7.15 13.61
C PHE A 26 4.92 -7.28 14.96
N GLY A 27 4.40 -6.66 16.03
CA GLY A 27 4.96 -6.82 17.38
C GLY A 27 4.90 -8.25 17.92
N GLU A 28 4.01 -9.09 17.37
CA GLU A 28 3.88 -10.49 17.78
C GLU A 28 4.79 -11.44 16.98
N VAL A 29 5.33 -11.01 15.82
CA VAL A 29 6.12 -11.87 14.92
C VAL A 29 7.35 -12.43 15.60
N GLU A 30 8.07 -11.64 16.42
CA GLU A 30 9.25 -12.09 17.16
C GLU A 30 8.91 -13.22 18.16
N HIS A 31 7.75 -13.16 18.78
CA HIS A 31 7.27 -14.19 19.72
C HIS A 31 6.82 -15.47 19.00
N LEU A 32 6.37 -15.35 17.74
CA LEU A 32 5.88 -16.48 16.94
C LEU A 32 7.00 -17.29 16.28
N GLN A 33 8.20 -16.76 16.15
CA GLN A 33 9.38 -17.50 15.65
C GLN A 33 9.71 -18.71 16.52
N VAL A 34 9.21 -18.75 17.75
CA VAL A 34 9.37 -19.84 18.73
C VAL A 34 8.20 -20.85 18.70
N SER A 35 7.12 -20.57 17.96
CA SER A 35 5.91 -21.40 17.99
C SER A 35 5.87 -22.45 16.88
N ARG A 36 5.19 -23.60 17.16
CA ARG A 36 4.98 -24.71 16.18
C ARG A 36 4.08 -24.35 14.99
N LYS A 37 3.30 -23.27 15.06
CA LYS A 37 2.55 -22.71 13.91
C LYS A 37 3.47 -21.70 13.25
N GLY A 38 4.03 -22.07 12.11
CA GLY A 38 5.09 -21.29 11.44
C GLY A 38 4.76 -19.82 11.21
N PRO A 39 5.76 -18.95 11.22
CA PRO A 39 5.60 -17.50 10.98
C PRO A 39 4.90 -17.19 9.65
N ALA A 40 5.09 -18.00 8.62
CA ALA A 40 4.49 -17.82 7.30
C ALA A 40 2.95 -17.86 7.32
N ASP A 41 2.35 -18.78 8.08
CA ASP A 41 0.88 -18.86 8.22
C ASP A 41 0.29 -17.63 8.92
N PHE A 42 1.03 -17.09 9.87
CA PHE A 42 0.63 -15.89 10.60
C PHE A 42 0.66 -14.66 9.68
N VAL A 43 1.74 -14.50 8.93
CA VAL A 43 1.91 -13.40 7.99
C VAL A 43 0.83 -13.43 6.92
N SER A 44 0.58 -14.60 6.30
CA SER A 44 -0.50 -14.75 5.30
C SER A 44 -1.89 -14.41 5.87
N LYS A 45 -2.15 -14.68 7.15
CA LYS A 45 -3.40 -14.27 7.81
C LYS A 45 -3.47 -12.77 8.06
N ALA A 46 -2.35 -12.15 8.47
CA ALA A 46 -2.27 -10.72 8.69
C ALA A 46 -2.51 -9.96 7.37
N ASP A 47 -1.91 -10.44 6.28
CA ASP A 47 -2.03 -9.93 4.94
C ASP A 47 -3.48 -9.95 4.44
N LYS A 48 -4.11 -11.13 4.39
CA LYS A 48 -5.51 -11.30 4.00
C LYS A 48 -6.49 -10.50 4.85
N GLN A 49 -6.19 -10.37 6.15
CA GLN A 49 -7.04 -9.58 7.04
C GLN A 49 -6.86 -8.06 6.79
N CYS A 50 -5.65 -7.63 6.43
CA CYS A 50 -5.37 -6.27 6.01
C CYS A 50 -6.15 -5.94 4.74
N GLU A 51 -6.01 -6.80 3.70
CA GLU A 51 -6.74 -6.65 2.44
C GLU A 51 -8.25 -6.58 2.65
N LYS A 52 -8.82 -7.49 3.42
CA LYS A 52 -10.25 -7.47 3.76
C LYS A 52 -10.68 -6.15 4.38
N THR A 53 -9.89 -5.62 5.31
CA THR A 53 -10.19 -4.34 5.98
C THR A 53 -10.16 -3.18 4.98
N LEU A 54 -9.17 -3.15 4.08
CA LEU A 54 -9.04 -2.15 3.03
C LEU A 54 -10.24 -2.19 2.08
N VAL A 55 -10.59 -3.39 1.58
CA VAL A 55 -11.75 -3.58 0.70
C VAL A 55 -13.04 -3.08 1.36
N GLU A 56 -13.30 -3.47 2.61
CA GLU A 56 -14.50 -3.05 3.35
C GLU A 56 -14.58 -1.51 3.48
N GLU A 57 -13.48 -0.83 3.80
CA GLU A 57 -13.49 0.61 4.00
C GLU A 57 -13.58 1.40 2.67
N LEU A 58 -12.90 0.93 1.65
CA LEU A 58 -12.89 1.58 0.33
C LEU A 58 -14.21 1.36 -0.41
N GLN A 59 -14.80 0.16 -0.31
CA GLN A 59 -16.10 -0.15 -0.92
C GLN A 59 -17.24 0.64 -0.29
N LYS A 60 -17.23 0.88 1.03
CA LYS A 60 -18.19 1.79 1.69
C LYS A 60 -18.14 3.21 1.11
N ALA A 61 -16.96 3.69 0.76
CA ALA A 61 -16.77 5.03 0.22
C ALA A 61 -17.11 5.12 -1.27
N ARG A 62 -16.89 4.04 -2.03
CA ARG A 62 -17.10 3.94 -3.48
C ARG A 62 -17.67 2.57 -3.83
N PRO A 63 -18.99 2.35 -3.63
CA PRO A 63 -19.60 1.01 -3.78
C PRO A 63 -19.56 0.45 -5.20
N ASP A 64 -19.52 1.31 -6.22
CA ASP A 64 -19.54 0.90 -7.62
C ASP A 64 -18.14 0.65 -8.22
N TRP A 65 -17.07 0.91 -7.44
CA TRP A 65 -15.70 0.72 -7.93
C TRP A 65 -15.26 -0.73 -7.77
N GLY A 66 -14.55 -1.23 -8.79
CA GLY A 66 -13.89 -2.52 -8.73
C GLY A 66 -12.56 -2.47 -7.97
N PHE A 67 -11.95 -3.65 -7.80
CA PHE A 67 -10.66 -3.83 -7.15
C PHE A 67 -9.76 -4.74 -7.97
N LEU A 68 -8.48 -4.44 -7.97
CA LEU A 68 -7.38 -5.33 -8.33
C LEU A 68 -6.56 -5.55 -7.05
N LEU A 69 -6.60 -6.77 -6.53
CA LEU A 69 -6.04 -7.15 -5.25
C LEU A 69 -4.86 -8.10 -5.46
N GLU A 70 -3.87 -8.04 -4.59
CA GLU A 70 -2.74 -8.98 -4.64
C GLU A 70 -3.18 -10.39 -4.20
N GLU A 71 -3.87 -10.50 -3.07
CA GLU A 71 -4.28 -11.79 -2.49
C GLU A 71 -5.62 -12.30 -3.05
N GLY A 72 -6.58 -11.40 -3.19
CA GLY A 72 -7.96 -11.74 -3.56
C GLY A 72 -8.27 -11.68 -5.07
N GLY A 73 -7.31 -11.26 -5.90
CA GLY A 73 -7.49 -11.15 -7.35
C GLY A 73 -8.38 -9.97 -7.75
N VAL A 74 -9.39 -10.19 -8.58
CA VAL A 74 -10.23 -9.11 -9.13
C VAL A 74 -11.62 -9.15 -8.51
N ILE A 75 -12.08 -7.98 -8.03
CA ILE A 75 -13.50 -7.75 -7.72
C ILE A 75 -14.04 -6.81 -8.79
N GLU A 76 -14.96 -7.29 -9.58
CA GLU A 76 -15.56 -6.49 -10.66
C GLU A 76 -16.42 -5.36 -10.09
N GLY A 77 -16.33 -4.19 -10.71
CA GLY A 77 -17.19 -3.04 -10.47
C GLY A 77 -17.77 -2.51 -11.77
N ASP A 78 -18.32 -1.31 -11.74
CA ASP A 78 -18.77 -0.63 -12.96
C ASP A 78 -17.54 -0.33 -13.86
N PRO A 79 -17.45 -0.90 -15.08
CA PRO A 79 -16.29 -0.73 -15.96
C PRO A 79 -16.05 0.73 -16.40
N THR A 80 -17.06 1.60 -16.25
CA THR A 80 -16.96 3.04 -16.55
C THR A 80 -16.40 3.85 -15.39
N LYS A 81 -16.23 3.22 -14.23
CA LYS A 81 -15.72 3.85 -13.02
C LYS A 81 -14.23 3.51 -12.79
N PRO A 82 -13.54 4.26 -11.92
CA PRO A 82 -12.23 3.88 -11.43
C PRO A 82 -12.25 2.55 -10.70
N ARG A 83 -11.07 1.95 -10.52
CA ARG A 83 -10.88 0.81 -9.62
C ARG A 83 -9.73 1.07 -8.66
N TRP A 84 -9.77 0.40 -7.55
CA TRP A 84 -8.70 0.34 -6.58
C TRP A 84 -7.67 -0.71 -6.98
N ILE A 85 -6.39 -0.41 -6.81
CA ILE A 85 -5.30 -1.40 -6.86
C ILE A 85 -4.71 -1.43 -5.46
N ILE A 86 -4.62 -2.60 -4.85
CA ILE A 86 -4.23 -2.77 -3.46
C ILE A 86 -3.15 -3.85 -3.34
N ASP A 87 -2.06 -3.47 -2.67
CA ASP A 87 -1.11 -4.38 -2.05
C ASP A 87 -1.21 -4.15 -0.54
N PRO A 88 -1.74 -5.11 0.22
CA PRO A 88 -2.03 -4.95 1.64
C PRO A 88 -0.79 -5.02 2.52
N LEU A 89 0.30 -5.65 2.05
CA LEU A 89 1.53 -5.85 2.80
C LEU A 89 2.76 -5.93 1.89
N ASP A 90 3.09 -4.84 1.19
CA ASP A 90 4.36 -4.74 0.46
C ASP A 90 5.55 -4.88 1.43
N GLY A 91 6.42 -5.84 1.16
CA GLY A 91 7.51 -6.21 2.06
C GLY A 91 7.16 -7.35 3.02
N THR A 92 6.35 -8.31 2.59
CA THR A 92 5.94 -9.52 3.35
C THR A 92 7.14 -10.25 3.97
N THR A 93 8.24 -10.38 3.23
CA THR A 93 9.48 -10.97 3.73
C THR A 93 10.08 -10.18 4.89
N ASN A 94 10.10 -8.86 4.80
CA ASN A 94 10.57 -7.99 5.89
C ASN A 94 9.69 -8.16 7.14
N PHE A 95 8.38 -8.16 6.95
CA PHE A 95 7.43 -8.39 8.03
C PHE A 95 7.68 -9.73 8.73
N LEU A 96 7.84 -10.81 7.95
CA LEU A 96 8.13 -12.17 8.44
C LEU A 96 9.41 -12.23 9.30
N HIS A 97 10.42 -11.43 8.95
CA HIS A 97 11.71 -11.40 9.63
C HIS A 97 11.84 -10.32 10.71
N GLY A 98 10.74 -9.64 11.09
CA GLY A 98 10.78 -8.59 12.10
C GLY A 98 11.50 -7.31 11.64
N ILE A 99 11.63 -7.10 10.32
CA ILE A 99 12.26 -5.91 9.77
C ILE A 99 11.15 -4.85 9.57
N PRO A 100 11.20 -3.67 10.23
CA PRO A 100 10.13 -2.68 10.20
C PRO A 100 10.14 -1.85 8.91
N HIS A 101 10.26 -2.52 7.77
CA HIS A 101 10.29 -1.91 6.44
C HIS A 101 9.29 -2.62 5.53
N PHE A 102 8.03 -2.30 5.73
CA PHE A 102 6.88 -2.78 4.97
C PHE A 102 5.82 -1.68 4.91
N ALA A 103 4.92 -1.78 3.94
CA ALA A 103 3.92 -0.75 3.70
C ALA A 103 2.59 -1.33 3.21
N ILE A 104 1.54 -0.50 3.27
CA ILE A 104 0.29 -0.70 2.55
C ILE A 104 0.35 0.20 1.32
N SER A 105 0.10 -0.35 0.14
CA SER A 105 0.02 0.40 -1.10
C SER A 105 -1.42 0.41 -1.63
N ILE A 106 -1.92 1.61 -1.97
CA ILE A 106 -3.25 1.80 -2.55
C ILE A 106 -3.11 2.74 -3.73
N ALA A 107 -3.64 2.34 -4.89
CA ALA A 107 -3.71 3.21 -6.04
C ALA A 107 -5.14 3.28 -6.61
N VAL A 108 -5.40 4.36 -7.34
CA VAL A 108 -6.63 4.55 -8.11
C VAL A 108 -6.27 4.57 -9.58
N GLU A 109 -6.91 3.68 -10.32
CA GLU A 109 -6.78 3.57 -11.75
C GLU A 109 -8.10 3.98 -12.43
N GLU A 110 -8.04 5.04 -13.20
CA GLU A 110 -9.19 5.60 -13.90
C GLU A 110 -9.29 5.06 -15.34
N PRO A 111 -10.51 4.81 -15.84
CA PRO A 111 -10.70 4.45 -17.24
C PRO A 111 -10.40 5.65 -18.15
N LEU A 112 -9.74 5.39 -19.26
CA LEU A 112 -9.48 6.33 -20.34
C LEU A 112 -10.24 5.94 -21.60
N TYR A 113 -10.30 6.87 -22.55
CA TYR A 113 -10.86 6.59 -23.89
C TYR A 113 -10.11 5.43 -24.56
N GLY A 114 -10.85 4.58 -25.27
CA GLY A 114 -10.29 3.43 -26.01
C GLY A 114 -9.93 2.23 -25.14
N GLY A 115 -10.54 2.09 -23.95
CA GLY A 115 -10.37 0.91 -23.07
C GLY A 115 -9.04 0.89 -22.29
N LYS A 116 -8.24 1.94 -22.41
CA LYS A 116 -7.03 2.14 -21.58
C LYS A 116 -7.41 2.60 -20.19
N ARG A 117 -6.48 2.45 -19.26
CA ARG A 117 -6.61 2.96 -17.90
C ARG A 117 -5.32 3.67 -17.49
N ASP A 118 -5.38 4.56 -16.50
CA ASP A 118 -4.23 5.33 -16.02
C ASP A 118 -4.31 5.49 -14.49
N ILE A 119 -3.17 5.39 -13.83
CA ILE A 119 -3.08 5.61 -12.38
C ILE A 119 -3.05 7.12 -12.13
N THR A 120 -4.02 7.61 -11.37
CA THR A 120 -4.19 9.05 -11.09
C THR A 120 -3.86 9.43 -9.67
N THR A 121 -3.97 8.49 -8.73
CA THR A 121 -3.70 8.71 -7.31
C THR A 121 -3.00 7.49 -6.73
N GLY A 122 -1.98 7.69 -5.91
CA GLY A 122 -1.28 6.65 -5.18
C GLY A 122 -0.99 7.05 -3.75
N LEU A 123 -1.07 6.10 -2.84
CA LEU A 123 -0.73 6.20 -1.43
C LEU A 123 0.11 5.00 -1.04
N VAL A 124 1.24 5.24 -0.36
CA VAL A 124 2.02 4.24 0.36
C VAL A 124 2.05 4.65 1.83
N TYR A 125 1.56 3.79 2.70
CA TYR A 125 1.49 4.03 4.14
C TYR A 125 2.35 3.03 4.89
N GLN A 126 3.31 3.52 5.68
CA GLN A 126 4.15 2.72 6.57
C GLN A 126 3.56 2.69 7.98
N PRO A 127 3.00 1.56 8.43
CA PRO A 127 2.29 1.50 9.71
C PRO A 127 3.20 1.67 10.94
N VAL A 128 4.46 1.27 10.86
CA VAL A 128 5.38 1.33 12.01
C VAL A 128 5.81 2.76 12.31
N SER A 129 6.20 3.51 11.27
CA SER A 129 6.62 4.91 11.40
C SER A 129 5.47 5.91 11.37
N ASP A 130 4.24 5.45 11.06
CA ASP A 130 3.06 6.28 10.81
C ASP A 130 3.28 7.30 9.68
N GLU A 131 4.03 6.92 8.63
CA GLU A 131 4.33 7.78 7.51
C GLU A 131 3.45 7.48 6.30
N SER A 132 2.89 8.57 5.71
CA SER A 132 2.12 8.52 4.47
C SER A 132 2.89 9.21 3.35
N TYR A 133 3.12 8.49 2.26
CA TYR A 133 3.64 8.98 1.00
C TYR A 133 2.53 8.94 -0.04
N TRP A 134 2.27 10.04 -0.70
CA TRP A 134 1.17 10.09 -1.66
C TRP A 134 1.49 10.96 -2.87
N ALA A 135 0.82 10.67 -3.96
CA ALA A 135 0.87 11.48 -5.17
C ALA A 135 -0.51 11.50 -5.84
N GLU A 136 -0.84 12.64 -6.41
CA GLU A 136 -1.97 12.80 -7.32
C GLU A 136 -1.47 13.40 -8.63
N LYS A 137 -2.03 12.95 -9.74
CA LYS A 137 -1.67 13.42 -11.08
C LYS A 137 -1.78 14.94 -11.13
N SER A 138 -0.73 15.59 -11.64
CA SER A 138 -0.59 17.05 -11.73
C SER A 138 -0.47 17.80 -10.39
N ARG A 139 -0.47 17.10 -9.23
CA ARG A 139 -0.29 17.72 -7.90
C ARG A 139 1.05 17.41 -7.25
N GLY A 140 1.84 16.51 -7.86
CA GLY A 140 3.16 16.11 -7.39
C GLY A 140 3.09 15.04 -6.28
N ALA A 141 4.27 14.77 -5.67
CA ALA A 141 4.44 13.78 -4.62
C ALA A 141 4.73 14.43 -3.26
N TRP A 142 4.29 13.78 -2.19
CA TRP A 142 4.28 14.32 -0.84
C TRP A 142 4.56 13.23 0.20
N ARG A 143 5.19 13.62 1.31
CA ARG A 143 5.23 12.85 2.55
C ARG A 143 4.49 13.67 3.61
N HIS A 144 3.36 13.19 4.09
CA HIS A 144 2.40 14.01 4.86
C HIS A 144 2.13 15.33 4.12
N ASP A 145 2.45 16.46 4.73
CA ASP A 145 2.30 17.80 4.16
C ASP A 145 3.58 18.33 3.49
N GLN A 146 4.66 17.55 3.49
CA GLN A 146 5.95 17.95 2.91
C GLN A 146 6.04 17.49 1.45
N ARG A 147 6.20 18.45 0.55
CA ARG A 147 6.39 18.14 -0.87
C ARG A 147 7.73 17.45 -1.13
N LEU A 148 7.68 16.35 -1.83
CA LEU A 148 8.85 15.60 -2.27
C LEU A 148 9.39 16.17 -3.58
N ARG A 149 10.72 16.12 -3.74
CA ARG A 149 11.44 16.51 -4.95
C ARG A 149 12.50 15.47 -5.24
N VAL A 150 12.79 15.25 -6.49
CA VAL A 150 13.95 14.46 -6.90
C VAL A 150 15.25 15.14 -6.45
N SER A 151 16.28 14.34 -6.19
CA SER A 151 17.60 14.85 -5.85
C SER A 151 18.16 15.74 -6.98
N ALA A 152 18.88 16.81 -6.61
CA ALA A 152 19.63 17.64 -7.54
C ALA A 152 20.99 17.02 -7.93
N ARG A 153 21.39 15.90 -7.33
CA ARG A 153 22.64 15.20 -7.63
C ARG A 153 22.61 14.66 -9.06
N ARG A 154 23.68 14.92 -9.81
CA ARG A 154 23.81 14.50 -11.20
C ARG A 154 25.02 13.60 -11.46
N ASP A 155 25.95 13.57 -10.51
CA ASP A 155 27.13 12.72 -10.58
C ASP A 155 26.82 11.38 -9.92
N MET A 156 27.11 10.27 -10.63
CA MET A 156 26.93 8.91 -10.11
C MET A 156 27.76 8.66 -8.85
N GLY A 157 28.94 9.29 -8.72
CA GLY A 157 29.79 9.20 -7.52
C GLY A 157 29.15 9.79 -6.26
N GLU A 158 28.13 10.65 -6.41
CA GLU A 158 27.38 11.25 -5.30
C GLU A 158 26.04 10.56 -5.03
N CYS A 159 25.69 9.55 -5.84
CA CYS A 159 24.39 8.88 -5.71
C CYS A 159 24.44 7.78 -4.66
N LEU A 160 23.36 7.65 -3.90
CA LEU A 160 23.05 6.45 -3.13
C LEU A 160 22.04 5.64 -3.94
N ILE A 161 22.43 4.39 -4.27
CA ILE A 161 21.59 3.47 -5.05
C ILE A 161 21.13 2.36 -4.13
N ALA A 162 19.82 2.14 -4.08
CA ALA A 162 19.21 0.98 -3.43
C ALA A 162 18.55 0.08 -4.47
N THR A 163 18.56 -1.23 -4.23
CA THR A 163 17.87 -2.21 -5.07
C THR A 163 17.22 -3.28 -4.21
N GLY A 164 16.12 -3.85 -4.71
CA GLY A 164 15.52 -5.06 -4.17
C GLY A 164 16.01 -6.27 -4.95
N ILE A 165 16.14 -7.39 -4.26
CA ILE A 165 16.40 -8.70 -4.91
C ILE A 165 15.04 -9.40 -4.99
N PRO A 166 14.56 -9.80 -6.18
CA PRO A 166 13.34 -10.58 -6.28
C PRO A 166 13.45 -11.87 -5.46
N PHE A 167 12.35 -12.25 -4.81
CA PHE A 167 12.28 -13.54 -4.14
C PHE A 167 12.41 -14.63 -5.20
N MET A 168 13.57 -15.28 -5.21
CA MET A 168 13.80 -16.44 -6.07
C MET A 168 13.37 -17.70 -5.30
N GLY A 169 12.04 -17.82 -5.10
CA GLY A 169 11.44 -19.03 -4.54
C GLY A 169 11.62 -20.19 -5.50
N HIS A 170 12.03 -21.34 -4.96
CA HIS A 170 12.12 -22.61 -5.67
C HIS A 170 10.73 -23.25 -5.75
#